data_e0392ee6e37696c4de07b41431a1c2ca
#
_entry.id   e0392ee6e37696c4de07b41431a1c2ca
#
_cell.length_a   1.000
_cell.length_b   1.000
_cell.length_c   1.000
_cell.angle_alpha   90.00
_cell.angle_beta   90.00
_cell.angle_gamma   90.00
#
_symmetry.space_group_name_H-M   'P 1'
#
loop_
_entity.id
_entity.type
_entity.pdbx_description
1 polymer ?
#
loop_
_entity_poly.entity_id
_entity_poly.type
_entity_poly.pdbx_seq_one_letter_code
_entity_poly.pdbx_strand_id
1 'polypeptide(L)'
;MNKFNKLLFSTLSLFALTVMTSCDGGGISIEAAVANERVMAAMEQMTTTEIESFEIDITADLDYSGKEYDAEDAILSERNLEAAGEINIKANDIFGDDAVGSIEASASVLAVEDDVTLVDAEASAALYLSEGWVYADITGAVDVIDLMGGEAPEITTIKTYVGNLGDAIGYDPEEPVVMPFEFDDMLPYANTISNIKATESNGELTVVYTITVEDIVNVIMKVMQDSGDIPAEVTSEQIATYHSELLAEISEIINITTAKLTIGVGADGFLSKLYVDIDVVVTIADEEEEEVQSLVLPGGHELHELAGFLHIDIDNMNQIVDVVLPDNLNTFTEIPTEEEPVT
;
A
#
# COMPACT_ATOMS: atom_id res chain seq x y z
N MET A 1 11.73 -15.90 -6.99
CA MET A 1 10.65 -14.96 -6.67
C MET A 1 11.19 -13.56 -6.69
N ASN A 2 10.72 -12.78 -7.62
CA ASN A 2 11.21 -11.42 -7.84
C ASN A 2 10.97 -10.55 -6.62
N LYS A 3 11.94 -9.68 -6.31
CA LYS A 3 11.89 -8.68 -5.23
C LYS A 3 10.64 -7.79 -5.32
N PHE A 4 10.07 -7.65 -6.54
CA PHE A 4 8.89 -6.86 -6.82
C PHE A 4 7.61 -7.47 -6.22
N ASN A 5 7.35 -8.78 -6.39
CA ASN A 5 6.20 -9.42 -5.76
C ASN A 5 6.31 -9.42 -4.23
N LYS A 6 7.55 -9.63 -3.70
CA LYS A 6 7.78 -9.50 -2.25
C LYS A 6 7.51 -8.09 -1.73
N LEU A 7 7.86 -7.07 -2.50
CA LEU A 7 7.65 -5.68 -2.10
C LEU A 7 6.16 -5.31 -2.17
N LEU A 8 5.47 -5.66 -3.26
CA LEU A 8 4.04 -5.36 -3.44
C LEU A 8 3.21 -6.06 -2.36
N PHE A 9 3.42 -7.36 -2.14
CA PHE A 9 2.65 -8.11 -1.14
C PHE A 9 3.10 -7.84 0.31
N SER A 10 4.37 -7.56 0.58
CA SER A 10 4.78 -7.19 1.94
C SER A 10 4.28 -5.80 2.33
N THR A 11 4.20 -4.88 1.38
CA THR A 11 3.62 -3.54 1.60
C THR A 11 2.10 -3.65 1.78
N LEU A 12 1.39 -4.40 0.92
CA LEU A 12 -0.03 -4.69 1.10
C LEU A 12 -0.32 -5.39 2.45
N SER A 13 0.52 -6.35 2.85
CA SER A 13 0.31 -7.10 4.10
C SER A 13 0.57 -6.26 5.35
N LEU A 14 1.56 -5.35 5.33
CA LEU A 14 1.84 -4.46 6.46
C LEU A 14 0.76 -3.37 6.59
N PHE A 15 0.24 -2.88 5.45
CA PHE A 15 -0.88 -1.92 5.42
C PHE A 15 -2.23 -2.59 5.70
N ALA A 16 -2.43 -3.87 5.35
CA ALA A 16 -3.65 -4.60 5.67
C ALA A 16 -3.91 -4.75 7.18
N LEU A 17 -2.90 -4.50 8.03
CA LEU A 17 -3.02 -4.57 9.49
C LEU A 17 -3.49 -3.27 10.16
N THR A 18 -3.55 -2.16 9.39
CA THR A 18 -3.94 -0.88 10.02
C THR A 18 -4.92 -0.15 9.13
N VAL A 19 -6.18 -0.08 9.47
CA VAL A 19 -7.15 0.98 9.08
C VAL A 19 -8.54 0.57 8.57
N MET A 20 -9.62 1.25 9.03
CA MET A 20 -11.04 0.87 8.73
C MET A 20 -12.17 1.86 9.04
N THR A 21 -13.19 2.07 8.30
CA THR A 21 -14.68 1.98 8.31
C THR A 21 -15.35 2.83 7.24
N SER A 22 -16.41 2.53 6.81
CA SER A 22 -17.82 2.24 6.86
C SER A 22 -18.59 2.91 5.70
N CYS A 23 -19.34 2.17 4.92
CA CYS A 23 -20.46 2.68 4.12
C CYS A 23 -21.68 1.75 4.20
N ASP A 24 -22.86 2.37 4.31
CA ASP A 24 -24.16 1.75 4.42
C ASP A 24 -24.66 1.38 3.00
N GLY A 25 -24.37 0.17 2.59
CA GLY A 25 -24.97 -0.42 1.38
C GLY A 25 -25.90 -1.57 1.79
N GLY A 26 -27.11 -1.60 1.26
CA GLY A 26 -28.20 -2.51 1.66
C GLY A 26 -27.92 -4.02 1.43
N GLY A 27 -26.83 -4.54 1.97
CA GLY A 27 -26.41 -5.93 1.95
C GLY A 27 -26.84 -6.71 3.21
N ILE A 28 -26.65 -8.03 3.18
CA ILE A 28 -26.89 -8.92 4.32
C ILE A 28 -25.66 -8.82 5.23
N SER A 29 -25.87 -8.58 6.52
CA SER A 29 -24.79 -8.58 7.52
C SER A 29 -24.24 -9.99 7.73
N ILE A 30 -22.92 -10.12 7.76
CA ILE A 30 -22.18 -11.37 7.99
C ILE A 30 -21.39 -11.23 9.30
N GLU A 31 -21.24 -12.35 10.03
CA GLU A 31 -20.40 -12.37 11.22
C GLU A 31 -18.94 -12.06 10.87
N ALA A 32 -18.28 -11.24 11.70
CA ALA A 32 -16.92 -10.77 11.48
C ALA A 32 -15.90 -11.93 11.29
N ALA A 33 -15.99 -12.98 12.09
CA ALA A 33 -15.10 -14.14 11.96
C ALA A 33 -15.24 -14.84 10.59
N VAL A 34 -16.47 -15.02 10.10
CA VAL A 34 -16.73 -15.62 8.78
C VAL A 34 -16.25 -14.70 7.66
N ALA A 35 -16.39 -13.39 7.84
CA ALA A 35 -15.90 -12.42 6.88
C ALA A 35 -14.36 -12.44 6.79
N ASN A 36 -13.67 -12.49 7.94
CA ASN A 36 -12.21 -12.59 8.00
C ASN A 36 -11.69 -13.88 7.33
N GLU A 37 -12.34 -15.03 7.58
CA GLU A 37 -11.99 -16.29 6.90
C GLU A 37 -12.11 -16.17 5.37
N ARG A 38 -13.16 -15.51 4.87
CA ARG A 38 -13.35 -15.30 3.43
C ARG A 38 -12.32 -14.34 2.84
N VAL A 39 -11.92 -13.30 3.56
CA VAL A 39 -10.86 -12.39 3.14
C VAL A 39 -9.52 -13.13 3.04
N MET A 40 -9.17 -13.95 4.06
CA MET A 40 -7.94 -14.74 4.03
C MET A 40 -7.94 -15.74 2.87
N ALA A 41 -9.07 -16.41 2.62
CA ALA A 41 -9.20 -17.32 1.49
C ALA A 41 -9.05 -16.60 0.14
N ALA A 42 -9.56 -15.38 0.00
CA ALA A 42 -9.37 -14.57 -1.21
C ALA A 42 -7.91 -14.15 -1.41
N MET A 43 -7.20 -13.78 -0.33
CA MET A 43 -5.77 -13.49 -0.37
C MET A 43 -4.95 -14.73 -0.78
N GLU A 44 -5.27 -15.90 -0.22
CA GLU A 44 -4.64 -17.16 -0.59
C GLU A 44 -4.91 -17.50 -2.08
N GLN A 45 -6.15 -17.28 -2.54
CA GLN A 45 -6.51 -17.50 -3.95
C GLN A 45 -5.69 -16.64 -4.91
N MET A 46 -5.42 -15.37 -4.56
CA MET A 46 -4.56 -14.47 -5.34
C MET A 46 -3.12 -15.00 -5.48
N THR A 47 -2.64 -15.83 -4.57
CA THR A 47 -1.27 -16.36 -4.57
C THR A 47 -1.16 -17.76 -5.17
N THR A 48 -2.26 -18.52 -5.20
CA THR A 48 -2.28 -19.93 -5.63
C THR A 48 -2.91 -20.14 -7.00
N THR A 49 -3.68 -19.16 -7.48
CA THR A 49 -4.33 -19.23 -8.80
C THR A 49 -3.46 -18.53 -9.84
N GLU A 50 -3.30 -19.15 -11.00
CA GLU A 50 -2.67 -18.50 -12.15
C GLU A 50 -3.57 -17.36 -12.64
N ILE A 51 -3.00 -16.15 -12.70
CA ILE A 51 -3.70 -14.94 -13.11
C ILE A 51 -3.14 -14.55 -14.47
N GLU A 52 -3.96 -14.73 -15.50
CA GLU A 52 -3.60 -14.44 -16.89
C GLU A 52 -4.02 -13.03 -17.32
N SER A 53 -5.14 -12.55 -16.79
CA SER A 53 -5.73 -11.25 -17.18
C SER A 53 -6.29 -10.53 -15.97
N PHE A 54 -6.11 -9.21 -15.92
CA PHE A 54 -6.60 -8.36 -14.83
C PHE A 54 -6.60 -6.88 -15.19
N GLU A 55 -7.37 -6.12 -14.42
CA GLU A 55 -7.34 -4.66 -14.38
C GLU A 55 -7.18 -4.21 -12.93
N ILE A 56 -6.21 -3.31 -12.67
CA ILE A 56 -5.96 -2.77 -11.35
C ILE A 56 -5.84 -1.25 -11.46
N ASP A 57 -6.68 -0.55 -10.71
CA ASP A 57 -6.64 0.88 -10.53
C ASP A 57 -6.15 1.20 -9.11
N ILE A 58 -5.09 1.99 -9.00
CA ILE A 58 -4.54 2.44 -7.73
C ILE A 58 -4.60 3.95 -7.70
N THR A 59 -5.25 4.51 -6.70
CA THR A 59 -5.24 5.94 -6.41
C THR A 59 -4.76 6.18 -4.99
N ALA A 60 -3.90 7.17 -4.80
CA ALA A 60 -3.38 7.55 -3.50
C ALA A 60 -3.34 9.07 -3.36
N ASP A 61 -3.60 9.53 -2.16
CA ASP A 61 -3.47 10.93 -1.77
C ASP A 61 -2.95 10.98 -0.34
N LEU A 62 -2.03 11.89 -0.06
CA LEU A 62 -1.39 12.03 1.23
C LEU A 62 -1.18 13.51 1.55
N ASP A 63 -1.76 13.95 2.64
CA ASP A 63 -1.54 15.24 3.27
C ASP A 63 -0.80 15.04 4.59
N TYR A 64 0.36 15.65 4.72
CA TYR A 64 1.13 15.67 5.96
C TYR A 64 1.41 17.11 6.39
N SER A 65 1.17 17.40 7.67
CA SER A 65 1.56 18.65 8.32
C SER A 65 2.36 18.33 9.58
N GLY A 66 3.57 18.90 9.68
CA GLY A 66 4.41 18.80 10.86
C GLY A 66 4.69 20.19 11.43
N LYS A 67 4.46 20.35 12.73
CA LYS A 67 4.69 21.61 13.47
C LYS A 67 5.56 21.34 14.67
N GLU A 68 6.62 22.13 14.81
CA GLU A 68 7.51 22.13 15.96
C GLU A 68 7.19 23.35 16.83
N TYR A 69 7.03 23.15 18.12
CA TYR A 69 6.69 24.17 19.09
C TYR A 69 7.80 24.33 20.12
N ASP A 70 8.00 25.55 20.62
CA ASP A 70 8.84 25.81 21.79
C ASP A 70 8.09 25.55 23.11
N ALA A 71 8.78 25.72 24.24
CA ALA A 71 8.21 25.57 25.58
C ALA A 71 7.11 26.61 25.94
N GLU A 72 6.88 27.61 25.09
CA GLU A 72 5.87 28.65 25.24
C GLU A 72 4.71 28.49 24.23
N ASP A 73 4.63 27.30 23.55
CA ASP A 73 3.68 26.96 22.48
C ASP A 73 3.76 27.88 21.25
N ALA A 74 4.91 28.50 21.00
CA ALA A 74 5.14 29.22 19.76
C ALA A 74 5.68 28.29 18.68
N ILE A 75 5.13 28.38 17.44
CA ILE A 75 5.60 27.58 16.31
C ILE A 75 7.02 28.00 15.92
N LEU A 76 7.96 27.07 15.94
CA LEU A 76 9.34 27.23 15.52
C LEU A 76 9.53 26.92 14.04
N SER A 77 8.91 25.86 13.56
CA SER A 77 8.89 25.49 12.15
C SER A 77 7.58 24.81 11.76
N GLU A 78 7.21 24.94 10.49
CA GLU A 78 6.06 24.25 9.90
C GLU A 78 6.44 23.62 8.57
N ARG A 79 6.09 22.35 8.38
CA ARG A 79 6.35 21.57 7.16
C ARG A 79 5.06 20.96 6.67
N ASN A 80 4.77 21.15 5.39
CA ASN A 80 3.62 20.57 4.73
C ASN A 80 4.08 19.76 3.52
N LEU A 81 3.50 18.58 3.34
CA LEU A 81 3.72 17.71 2.19
C LEU A 81 2.36 17.25 1.68
N GLU A 82 2.10 17.53 0.42
CA GLU A 82 0.97 16.98 -0.32
C GLU A 82 1.52 16.05 -1.40
N ALA A 83 1.00 14.85 -1.50
CA ALA A 83 1.39 13.91 -2.54
C ALA A 83 0.16 13.16 -3.05
N ALA A 84 0.02 13.07 -4.36
CA ALA A 84 -1.04 12.28 -4.99
C ALA A 84 -0.46 11.41 -6.10
N GLY A 85 -1.14 10.29 -6.39
CA GLY A 85 -0.70 9.39 -7.44
C GLY A 85 -1.82 8.50 -7.94
N GLU A 86 -1.70 8.13 -9.21
CA GLU A 86 -2.60 7.19 -9.88
C GLU A 86 -1.77 6.18 -10.67
N ILE A 87 -2.15 4.91 -10.61
CA ILE A 87 -1.58 3.84 -11.43
C ILE A 87 -2.73 3.02 -11.99
N ASN A 88 -2.78 2.89 -13.31
CA ASN A 88 -3.70 1.98 -14.00
C ASN A 88 -2.89 0.85 -14.64
N ILE A 89 -3.27 -0.39 -14.38
CA ILE A 89 -2.62 -1.59 -14.91
C ILE A 89 -3.67 -2.46 -15.58
N LYS A 90 -3.45 -2.79 -16.85
CA LYS A 90 -4.30 -3.70 -17.62
C LYS A 90 -3.45 -4.75 -18.29
N ALA A 91 -3.87 -6.00 -18.21
CA ALA A 91 -3.15 -7.09 -18.86
C ALA A 91 -4.10 -8.19 -19.35
N ASN A 92 -3.75 -8.77 -20.48
CA ASN A 92 -4.33 -10.01 -20.98
C ASN A 92 -3.22 -10.96 -21.38
N ASP A 93 -3.38 -12.25 -21.06
CA ASP A 93 -2.46 -13.34 -21.43
C ASP A 93 -1.01 -13.00 -21.09
N ILE A 94 -0.79 -12.36 -19.91
CA ILE A 94 0.48 -11.68 -19.55
C ILE A 94 1.72 -12.59 -19.65
N PHE A 95 1.54 -13.89 -19.54
CA PHE A 95 2.61 -14.89 -19.66
C PHE A 95 2.51 -15.73 -20.94
N GLY A 96 1.50 -15.46 -21.77
CA GLY A 96 1.29 -16.14 -23.06
C GLY A 96 2.04 -15.51 -24.24
N ASP A 97 1.89 -16.12 -25.40
CA ASP A 97 2.51 -15.64 -26.63
C ASP A 97 1.81 -14.38 -27.20
N ASP A 98 0.53 -14.20 -26.87
CA ASP A 98 -0.30 -13.10 -27.32
C ASP A 98 -0.46 -12.01 -26.22
N ALA A 99 0.53 -11.94 -25.31
CA ALA A 99 0.52 -11.01 -24.19
C ALA A 99 0.32 -9.55 -24.63
N VAL A 100 -0.65 -8.87 -24.04
CA VAL A 100 -0.87 -7.44 -24.22
C VAL A 100 -1.16 -6.79 -22.88
N GLY A 101 -0.54 -5.62 -22.62
CA GLY A 101 -0.73 -4.93 -21.35
C GLY A 101 -0.36 -3.46 -21.41
N SER A 102 -0.82 -2.72 -20.43
CA SER A 102 -0.44 -1.32 -20.18
C SER A 102 -0.29 -1.07 -18.69
N ILE A 103 0.67 -0.24 -18.34
CA ILE A 103 0.83 0.38 -17.01
C ILE A 103 0.96 1.87 -17.27
N GLU A 104 0.04 2.66 -16.75
CA GLU A 104 0.09 4.10 -16.80
C GLU A 104 0.15 4.63 -15.38
N ALA A 105 1.09 5.52 -15.08
CA ALA A 105 1.30 6.06 -13.76
C ALA A 105 1.46 7.58 -13.82
N SER A 106 0.88 8.28 -12.86
CA SER A 106 1.10 9.70 -12.61
C SER A 106 1.28 9.95 -11.12
N ALA A 107 2.07 10.96 -10.79
CA ALA A 107 2.27 11.40 -9.41
C ALA A 107 2.52 12.90 -9.35
N SER A 108 2.09 13.54 -8.26
CA SER A 108 2.41 14.93 -7.92
C SER A 108 2.91 15.01 -6.48
N VAL A 109 3.82 15.93 -6.22
CA VAL A 109 4.35 16.20 -4.88
C VAL A 109 4.53 17.70 -4.71
N LEU A 110 3.98 18.25 -3.64
CA LEU A 110 4.23 19.61 -3.16
C LEU A 110 4.78 19.55 -1.74
N ALA A 111 5.97 20.09 -1.52
CA ALA A 111 6.57 20.21 -0.19
C ALA A 111 6.87 21.68 0.13
N VAL A 112 6.41 22.13 1.28
CA VAL A 112 6.57 23.52 1.76
C VAL A 112 7.14 23.48 3.18
N GLU A 113 8.13 24.32 3.47
CA GLU A 113 8.69 24.54 4.80
C GLU A 113 8.74 26.05 5.08
N ASP A 114 8.11 26.50 6.16
CA ASP A 114 8.07 27.91 6.58
C ASP A 114 7.64 28.86 5.43
N ASP A 115 6.54 28.55 4.74
CA ASP A 115 6.04 29.26 3.55
C ASP A 115 6.97 29.23 2.32
N VAL A 116 8.04 28.43 2.34
CA VAL A 116 8.97 28.28 1.21
C VAL A 116 8.69 26.95 0.50
N THR A 117 8.33 27.01 -0.77
CA THR A 117 8.19 25.79 -1.59
C THR A 117 9.57 25.15 -1.81
N LEU A 118 9.75 23.94 -1.33
CA LEU A 118 10.96 23.14 -1.51
C LEU A 118 10.88 22.27 -2.76
N VAL A 119 9.70 21.67 -2.99
CA VAL A 119 9.41 20.82 -4.15
C VAL A 119 8.00 21.13 -4.64
N ASP A 120 7.86 21.23 -5.94
CA ASP A 120 6.58 21.31 -6.67
C ASP A 120 6.80 20.55 -7.97
N ALA A 121 6.36 19.31 -8.04
CA ALA A 121 6.70 18.42 -9.14
C ALA A 121 5.53 17.50 -9.51
N GLU A 122 5.37 17.31 -10.81
CA GLU A 122 4.46 16.34 -11.40
C GLU A 122 5.24 15.39 -12.31
N ALA A 123 4.90 14.12 -12.30
CA ALA A 123 5.51 13.12 -13.18
C ALA A 123 4.46 12.18 -13.75
N SER A 124 4.71 11.69 -14.96
CA SER A 124 3.94 10.59 -15.54
C SER A 124 4.84 9.68 -16.37
N ALA A 125 4.50 8.40 -16.39
CA ALA A 125 5.19 7.39 -17.18
C ALA A 125 4.20 6.32 -17.64
N ALA A 126 4.50 5.67 -18.75
CA ALA A 126 3.71 4.56 -19.24
C ALA A 126 4.60 3.42 -19.75
N LEU A 127 4.14 2.19 -19.54
CA LEU A 127 4.71 0.97 -20.11
C LEU A 127 3.62 0.23 -20.88
N TYR A 128 3.98 -0.27 -22.07
CA TYR A 128 3.07 -1.06 -22.88
C TYR A 128 3.76 -2.37 -23.29
N LEU A 129 2.99 -3.43 -23.34
CA LEU A 129 3.41 -4.75 -23.82
C LEU A 129 2.55 -5.14 -25.02
N SER A 130 3.15 -5.50 -26.13
CA SER A 130 2.44 -5.99 -27.31
C SER A 130 3.36 -6.78 -28.22
N GLU A 131 2.92 -7.94 -28.69
CA GLU A 131 3.64 -8.77 -29.68
C GLU A 131 5.10 -9.05 -29.27
N GLY A 132 5.35 -9.27 -27.99
CA GLY A 132 6.69 -9.51 -27.45
C GLY A 132 7.57 -8.25 -27.33
N TRP A 133 7.06 -7.06 -27.60
CA TRP A 133 7.74 -5.79 -27.38
C TRP A 133 7.28 -5.12 -26.11
N VAL A 134 8.23 -4.60 -25.34
CA VAL A 134 8.00 -3.66 -24.24
C VAL A 134 8.31 -2.27 -24.72
N TYR A 135 7.39 -1.35 -24.51
CA TYR A 135 7.47 0.07 -24.84
C TYR A 135 7.43 0.87 -23.55
N ALA A 136 8.33 1.85 -23.39
CA ALA A 136 8.32 2.76 -22.25
C ALA A 136 8.27 4.20 -22.72
N ASP A 137 7.34 4.97 -22.15
CA ASP A 137 7.23 6.42 -22.31
C ASP A 137 7.44 7.07 -20.94
N ILE A 138 8.54 7.80 -20.80
CA ILE A 138 8.91 8.54 -19.59
C ILE A 138 8.95 10.05 -19.83
N THR A 139 8.32 10.52 -20.93
CA THR A 139 8.34 11.93 -21.31
C THR A 139 7.82 12.84 -20.20
N GLY A 140 6.78 12.39 -19.47
CA GLY A 140 6.20 13.13 -18.36
C GLY A 140 7.02 13.08 -17.05
N ALA A 141 8.12 12.33 -16.99
CA ALA A 141 8.97 12.21 -15.80
C ALA A 141 10.32 12.94 -15.92
N VAL A 142 10.62 13.53 -17.08
CA VAL A 142 11.93 14.16 -17.37
C VAL A 142 12.27 15.28 -16.39
N ASP A 143 11.33 16.14 -16.08
CA ASP A 143 11.55 17.30 -15.19
C ASP A 143 11.83 16.85 -13.76
N VAL A 144 11.20 15.75 -13.31
CA VAL A 144 11.45 15.17 -11.97
C VAL A 144 12.83 14.49 -11.91
N ILE A 145 13.26 13.83 -12.97
CA ILE A 145 14.60 13.23 -13.05
C ILE A 145 15.67 14.32 -12.90
N ASP A 146 15.49 15.45 -13.58
CA ASP A 146 16.42 16.60 -13.49
C ASP A 146 16.39 17.24 -12.09
N LEU A 147 15.21 17.40 -11.50
CA LEU A 147 15.04 17.91 -10.13
C LEU A 147 15.76 17.03 -9.08
N MET A 148 15.75 15.71 -9.25
CA MET A 148 16.46 14.77 -8.38
C MET A 148 17.97 14.73 -8.62
N GLY A 149 18.51 15.57 -9.52
CA GLY A 149 19.92 15.63 -9.86
C GLY A 149 20.39 14.51 -10.80
N GLY A 150 19.47 13.83 -11.46
CA GLY A 150 19.74 12.89 -12.54
C GLY A 150 20.03 13.64 -13.85
N GLU A 151 20.66 12.97 -14.82
CA GLU A 151 20.73 13.49 -16.19
C GLU A 151 19.45 13.06 -16.91
N ALA A 152 18.66 14.04 -17.37
CA ALA A 152 17.48 13.77 -18.17
C ALA A 152 17.86 13.01 -19.47
N PRO A 153 17.20 11.90 -19.79
CA PRO A 153 17.54 11.14 -20.98
C PRO A 153 17.17 11.91 -22.25
N GLU A 154 18.05 11.86 -23.26
CA GLU A 154 17.78 12.46 -24.56
C GLU A 154 16.61 11.76 -25.30
N ILE A 155 16.37 10.50 -24.97
CA ILE A 155 15.33 9.65 -25.57
C ILE A 155 14.38 9.24 -24.45
N THR A 156 13.12 9.67 -24.57
CA THR A 156 12.07 9.44 -23.56
C THR A 156 11.07 8.35 -23.95
N THR A 157 11.06 7.95 -25.21
CA THR A 157 10.20 6.89 -25.73
C THR A 157 11.05 5.77 -26.34
N ILE A 158 11.08 4.64 -25.67
CA ILE A 158 11.95 3.51 -26.01
C ILE A 158 11.14 2.21 -26.16
N LYS A 159 11.66 1.29 -26.95
CA LYS A 159 11.14 -0.09 -27.04
C LYS A 159 12.26 -1.11 -27.08
N THR A 160 11.98 -2.28 -26.53
CA THR A 160 12.88 -3.43 -26.60
C THR A 160 12.08 -4.70 -26.85
N TYR A 161 12.65 -5.63 -27.61
CA TYR A 161 12.02 -6.92 -27.84
C TYR A 161 12.43 -7.90 -26.73
N VAL A 162 11.46 -8.46 -26.04
CA VAL A 162 11.67 -9.41 -24.94
C VAL A 162 11.13 -10.82 -25.25
N GLY A 163 10.33 -10.97 -26.32
CA GLY A 163 9.63 -12.22 -26.62
C GLY A 163 8.51 -12.48 -25.62
N ASN A 164 8.47 -13.69 -25.07
CA ASN A 164 7.55 -14.02 -24.01
C ASN A 164 8.00 -13.34 -22.69
N LEU A 165 7.10 -12.59 -22.05
CA LEU A 165 7.42 -11.83 -20.83
C LEU A 165 7.77 -12.79 -19.68
N GLY A 166 7.05 -13.90 -19.55
CA GLY A 166 7.31 -14.89 -18.52
C GLY A 166 8.74 -15.44 -18.61
N ASP A 167 9.19 -15.82 -19.81
CA ASP A 167 10.55 -16.29 -20.06
C ASP A 167 11.59 -15.19 -19.75
N ALA A 168 11.30 -13.95 -20.14
CA ALA A 168 12.22 -12.82 -19.95
C ALA A 168 12.46 -12.48 -18.48
N ILE A 169 11.44 -12.63 -17.61
CA ILE A 169 11.55 -12.40 -16.16
C ILE A 169 11.86 -13.67 -15.36
N GLY A 170 11.98 -14.83 -16.03
CA GLY A 170 12.21 -16.12 -15.39
C GLY A 170 11.02 -16.58 -14.55
N TYR A 171 9.81 -16.32 -15.03
CA TYR A 171 8.58 -16.82 -14.41
C TYR A 171 8.46 -18.32 -14.67
N ASP A 172 8.30 -19.09 -13.62
CA ASP A 172 8.01 -20.53 -13.68
C ASP A 172 6.61 -20.76 -13.07
N PRO A 173 5.59 -21.11 -13.87
CA PRO A 173 4.24 -21.36 -13.36
C PRO A 173 4.17 -22.56 -12.41
N GLU A 174 5.15 -23.47 -12.45
CA GLU A 174 5.22 -24.63 -11.55
C GLU A 174 5.87 -24.27 -10.19
N GLU A 175 6.55 -23.11 -10.09
CA GLU A 175 7.19 -22.67 -8.85
C GLU A 175 6.19 -21.88 -7.98
N PRO A 176 5.73 -22.45 -6.85
CA PRO A 176 4.72 -21.77 -6.02
C PRO A 176 5.25 -20.44 -5.50
N VAL A 177 4.37 -19.43 -5.47
CA VAL A 177 4.66 -18.16 -4.80
C VAL A 177 4.75 -18.42 -3.31
N VAL A 178 5.96 -18.49 -2.77
CA VAL A 178 6.17 -18.68 -1.33
C VAL A 178 6.03 -17.32 -0.64
N MET A 179 4.93 -17.11 0.05
CA MET A 179 4.75 -15.97 0.94
C MET A 179 5.61 -16.15 2.20
N PRO A 180 6.15 -15.06 2.77
CA PRO A 180 6.96 -15.14 4.00
C PRO A 180 6.12 -15.46 5.26
N PHE A 181 4.82 -15.57 5.13
CA PHE A 181 3.85 -15.90 6.18
C PHE A 181 2.66 -16.65 5.57
N GLU A 182 1.98 -17.44 6.37
CA GLU A 182 0.70 -18.04 6.03
C GLU A 182 -0.42 -17.06 6.39
N PHE A 183 -1.42 -16.91 5.52
CA PHE A 183 -2.54 -15.99 5.79
C PHE A 183 -3.33 -16.38 7.05
N ASP A 184 -3.40 -17.68 7.34
CA ASP A 184 -4.03 -18.21 8.55
C ASP A 184 -3.35 -17.71 9.84
N ASP A 185 -2.03 -17.38 9.79
CA ASP A 185 -1.31 -16.82 10.93
C ASP A 185 -1.74 -15.38 11.23
N MET A 186 -2.34 -14.67 10.26
CA MET A 186 -2.83 -13.30 10.42
C MET A 186 -4.25 -13.24 11.00
N LEU A 187 -5.04 -14.30 10.83
CA LEU A 187 -6.44 -14.35 11.27
C LEU A 187 -6.63 -14.07 12.77
N PRO A 188 -5.79 -14.59 13.69
CA PRO A 188 -5.89 -14.27 15.12
C PRO A 188 -5.74 -12.78 15.42
N TYR A 189 -4.93 -12.05 14.65
CA TYR A 189 -4.74 -10.59 14.83
C TYR A 189 -5.92 -9.82 14.26
N ALA A 190 -6.39 -10.17 13.07
CA ALA A 190 -7.58 -9.57 12.47
C ALA A 190 -8.81 -9.71 13.40
N ASN A 191 -8.93 -10.83 14.10
CA ASN A 191 -10.03 -11.08 15.04
C ASN A 191 -9.90 -10.31 16.36
N THR A 192 -8.78 -9.63 16.64
CA THR A 192 -8.67 -8.73 17.82
C THR A 192 -9.32 -7.37 17.59
N ILE A 193 -9.60 -7.03 16.34
CA ILE A 193 -10.22 -5.75 15.98
C ILE A 193 -11.69 -5.78 16.36
N SER A 194 -12.10 -4.80 17.16
CA SER A 194 -13.41 -4.80 17.82
C SER A 194 -14.56 -4.35 16.91
N ASN A 195 -14.26 -3.48 15.93
CA ASN A 195 -15.28 -2.85 15.11
C ASN A 195 -15.17 -3.29 13.64
N ILE A 196 -15.69 -4.48 13.35
CA ILE A 196 -15.74 -5.06 12.01
C ILE A 196 -17.19 -5.06 11.51
N LYS A 197 -17.42 -4.50 10.32
CA LYS A 197 -18.69 -4.59 9.61
C LYS A 197 -18.51 -5.35 8.32
N ALA A 198 -19.26 -6.41 8.13
CA ALA A 198 -19.23 -7.16 6.90
C ALA A 198 -20.64 -7.22 6.28
N THR A 199 -20.70 -6.96 5.00
CA THR A 199 -21.93 -6.98 4.22
C THR A 199 -21.71 -7.74 2.92
N GLU A 200 -22.72 -8.49 2.49
CA GLU A 200 -22.71 -9.18 1.20
C GLU A 200 -23.86 -8.67 0.34
N SER A 201 -23.55 -8.31 -0.90
CA SER A 201 -24.52 -7.87 -1.88
C SER A 201 -24.15 -8.43 -3.25
N ASN A 202 -25.09 -9.09 -3.92
CA ASN A 202 -24.88 -9.71 -5.25
C ASN A 202 -23.72 -10.72 -5.33
N GLY A 203 -23.35 -11.34 -4.21
CA GLY A 203 -22.22 -12.26 -4.11
C GLY A 203 -20.88 -11.60 -3.81
N GLU A 204 -20.80 -10.28 -3.81
CA GLU A 204 -19.63 -9.52 -3.40
C GLU A 204 -19.68 -9.29 -1.89
N LEU A 205 -18.61 -9.67 -1.19
CA LEU A 205 -18.40 -9.39 0.23
C LEU A 205 -17.62 -8.09 0.36
N THR A 206 -18.12 -7.17 1.18
CA THR A 206 -17.35 -6.01 1.62
C THR A 206 -17.15 -6.11 3.12
N VAL A 207 -15.92 -6.17 3.55
CA VAL A 207 -15.52 -6.15 4.96
C VAL A 207 -14.90 -4.81 5.27
N VAL A 208 -15.43 -4.25 6.30
CA VAL A 208 -15.03 -2.92 6.74
C VAL A 208 -14.66 -3.03 8.20
N TYR A 209 -13.48 -2.64 8.54
CA TYR A 209 -12.90 -2.69 9.86
C TYR A 209 -12.62 -1.25 10.37
N THR A 210 -12.89 -0.88 11.62
CA THR A 210 -12.52 0.39 12.29
C THR A 210 -11.40 0.15 13.27
N ILE A 211 -10.25 0.75 13.08
CA ILE A 211 -9.19 0.71 14.08
C ILE A 211 -9.25 1.92 14.99
N THR A 212 -9.23 1.64 16.24
CA THR A 212 -9.07 2.57 17.33
C THR A 212 -7.69 2.39 17.95
N VAL A 213 -7.28 3.33 18.79
CA VAL A 213 -6.05 3.15 19.60
C VAL A 213 -6.13 1.87 20.45
N GLU A 214 -7.32 1.52 20.95
CA GLU A 214 -7.54 0.27 21.71
C GLU A 214 -7.28 -0.98 20.85
N ASP A 215 -7.68 -0.96 19.58
CA ASP A 215 -7.40 -2.09 18.66
C ASP A 215 -5.91 -2.24 18.40
N ILE A 216 -5.17 -1.12 18.25
CA ILE A 216 -3.71 -1.13 18.14
C ILE A 216 -3.08 -1.78 19.38
N VAL A 217 -3.49 -1.37 20.56
CA VAL A 217 -3.00 -1.95 21.84
C VAL A 217 -3.33 -3.44 21.91
N ASN A 218 -4.53 -3.86 21.50
CA ASN A 218 -4.92 -5.26 21.47
C ASN A 218 -4.01 -6.10 20.55
N VAL A 219 -3.67 -5.59 19.37
CA VAL A 219 -2.73 -6.25 18.45
C VAL A 219 -1.33 -6.32 19.06
N ILE A 220 -0.81 -5.23 19.64
CA ILE A 220 0.50 -5.22 20.31
C ILE A 220 0.53 -6.26 21.44
N MET A 221 -0.48 -6.27 22.29
CA MET A 221 -0.60 -7.24 23.39
C MET A 221 -0.63 -8.68 22.88
N LYS A 222 -1.32 -8.93 21.79
CA LYS A 222 -1.38 -10.25 21.17
C LYS A 222 -0.01 -10.67 20.63
N VAL A 223 0.69 -9.78 19.92
CA VAL A 223 2.06 -10.02 19.44
C VAL A 223 2.99 -10.33 20.60
N MET A 224 2.95 -9.57 21.70
CA MET A 224 3.78 -9.78 22.88
C MET A 224 3.47 -11.11 23.60
N GLN A 225 2.22 -11.55 23.56
CA GLN A 225 1.84 -12.88 24.10
C GLN A 225 2.38 -14.01 23.22
N ASP A 226 2.24 -13.88 21.89
CA ASP A 226 2.66 -14.92 20.95
C ASP A 226 4.19 -15.03 20.83
N SER A 227 4.92 -13.90 20.95
CA SER A 227 6.39 -13.88 21.01
C SER A 227 6.95 -14.39 22.36
N GLY A 228 6.13 -14.45 23.39
CA GLY A 228 6.55 -14.83 24.74
C GLY A 228 7.19 -13.69 25.56
N ASP A 229 7.06 -12.45 25.09
CA ASP A 229 7.50 -11.25 25.81
C ASP A 229 6.66 -11.02 27.07
N ILE A 230 5.41 -11.51 27.06
CA ILE A 230 4.59 -11.64 28.26
C ILE A 230 4.74 -13.07 28.80
N PRO A 231 5.41 -13.27 29.95
CA PRO A 231 5.60 -14.60 30.53
C PRO A 231 4.27 -15.30 30.84
N ALA A 232 4.24 -16.62 30.68
CA ALA A 232 3.03 -17.42 30.92
C ALA A 232 2.52 -17.40 32.39
N GLU A 233 3.37 -16.98 33.34
CA GLU A 233 3.04 -16.84 34.74
C GLU A 233 2.31 -15.54 35.10
N VAL A 234 2.21 -14.60 34.15
CA VAL A 234 1.52 -13.31 34.34
C VAL A 234 0.02 -13.54 34.46
N THR A 235 -0.58 -13.03 35.53
CA THR A 235 -2.01 -13.20 35.78
C THR A 235 -2.86 -12.32 34.84
N SER A 236 -4.11 -12.71 34.60
CA SER A 236 -5.04 -11.91 33.80
C SER A 236 -5.25 -10.50 34.33
N GLU A 237 -5.14 -10.29 35.66
CA GLU A 237 -5.25 -8.95 36.28
C GLU A 237 -4.03 -8.10 35.96
N GLN A 238 -2.82 -8.68 35.94
CA GLN A 238 -1.60 -7.99 35.55
C GLN A 238 -1.61 -7.64 34.04
N ILE A 239 -2.11 -8.55 33.20
CA ILE A 239 -2.29 -8.29 31.76
C ILE A 239 -3.26 -7.11 31.55
N ALA A 240 -4.39 -7.09 32.26
CA ALA A 240 -5.37 -5.99 32.15
C ALA A 240 -4.80 -4.66 32.66
N THR A 241 -3.96 -4.68 33.69
CA THR A 241 -3.27 -3.48 34.18
C THR A 241 -2.30 -2.96 33.13
N TYR A 242 -1.45 -3.83 32.58
CA TYR A 242 -0.48 -3.47 31.55
C TYR A 242 -1.16 -2.94 30.27
N HIS A 243 -2.25 -3.59 29.84
CA HIS A 243 -3.07 -3.10 28.73
C HIS A 243 -3.59 -1.68 28.97
N SER A 244 -4.10 -1.39 30.18
CA SER A 244 -4.64 -0.07 30.53
C SER A 244 -3.56 0.99 30.60
N GLU A 245 -2.35 0.66 31.06
CA GLU A 245 -1.19 1.54 31.11
C GLU A 245 -0.73 1.85 29.69
N LEU A 246 -0.55 0.83 28.84
CA LEU A 246 -0.16 0.98 27.43
C LEU A 246 -1.21 1.78 26.62
N LEU A 247 -2.50 1.55 26.87
CA LEU A 247 -3.56 2.31 26.21
C LEU A 247 -3.52 3.78 26.60
N ALA A 248 -3.29 4.10 27.87
CA ALA A 248 -3.15 5.47 28.33
C ALA A 248 -1.94 6.16 27.67
N GLU A 249 -0.77 5.51 27.69
CA GLU A 249 0.47 5.99 27.11
C GLU A 249 0.32 6.25 25.60
N ILE A 250 -0.20 5.29 24.83
CA ILE A 250 -0.38 5.45 23.39
C ILE A 250 -1.43 6.51 23.07
N SER A 251 -2.52 6.61 23.87
CA SER A 251 -3.57 7.62 23.66
C SER A 251 -3.12 9.05 23.94
N GLU A 252 -2.04 9.24 24.71
CA GLU A 252 -1.41 10.57 24.89
C GLU A 252 -0.60 10.98 23.65
N ILE A 253 -0.07 10.00 22.91
CA ILE A 253 0.79 10.24 21.75
C ILE A 253 -0.01 10.25 20.46
N ILE A 254 -0.98 9.34 20.30
CA ILE A 254 -1.70 9.12 19.04
C ILE A 254 -3.19 9.41 19.21
N ASN A 255 -3.71 10.31 18.38
CA ASN A 255 -5.13 10.55 18.22
C ASN A 255 -5.56 10.11 16.81
N ILE A 256 -6.48 9.17 16.73
CA ILE A 256 -7.00 8.63 15.47
C ILE A 256 -8.39 9.22 15.24
N THR A 257 -8.52 10.13 14.28
CA THR A 257 -9.81 10.68 13.84
C THR A 257 -10.49 9.69 12.89
N THR A 258 -9.72 9.18 11.96
CA THR A 258 -10.15 8.15 11.01
C THR A 258 -9.00 7.19 10.76
N ALA A 259 -9.29 5.93 10.89
CA ALA A 259 -8.36 4.89 10.50
C ALA A 259 -9.17 3.73 9.87
N LYS A 260 -9.10 3.54 8.53
CA LYS A 260 -10.03 2.73 7.73
C LYS A 260 -9.38 1.77 6.75
N LEU A 261 -9.68 0.44 6.77
CA LEU A 261 -9.43 -0.50 5.67
C LEU A 261 -10.75 -1.11 5.18
N THR A 262 -11.05 -1.03 3.95
CA THR A 262 -12.15 -1.74 3.31
C THR A 262 -11.58 -2.81 2.39
N ILE A 263 -12.01 -4.06 2.58
CA ILE A 263 -11.62 -5.17 1.72
C ILE A 263 -12.85 -5.69 1.02
N GLY A 264 -12.81 -5.75 -0.30
CA GLY A 264 -13.82 -6.39 -1.13
C GLY A 264 -13.37 -7.77 -1.58
N VAL A 265 -14.29 -8.73 -1.58
CA VAL A 265 -14.10 -10.04 -2.20
C VAL A 265 -15.22 -10.21 -3.23
N GLY A 266 -14.82 -10.37 -4.49
CA GLY A 266 -15.73 -10.56 -5.60
C GLY A 266 -16.52 -11.86 -5.53
N ALA A 267 -17.55 -11.99 -6.36
CA ALA A 267 -18.35 -13.21 -6.46
C ALA A 267 -17.54 -14.42 -6.98
N ASP A 268 -16.41 -14.17 -7.63
CA ASP A 268 -15.45 -15.15 -8.12
C ASP A 268 -14.44 -15.61 -7.03
N GLY A 269 -14.46 -14.97 -5.87
CA GLY A 269 -13.60 -15.29 -4.73
C GLY A 269 -12.26 -14.54 -4.71
N PHE A 270 -11.94 -13.74 -5.73
CA PHE A 270 -10.76 -12.88 -5.72
C PHE A 270 -11.00 -11.59 -4.93
N LEU A 271 -9.91 -10.94 -4.51
CA LEU A 271 -10.02 -9.58 -4.00
C LEU A 271 -10.52 -8.65 -5.12
N SER A 272 -11.48 -7.78 -4.79
CA SER A 272 -12.03 -6.80 -5.72
C SER A 272 -11.65 -5.38 -5.36
N LYS A 273 -11.33 -5.11 -4.08
CA LYS A 273 -10.87 -3.79 -3.64
C LYS A 273 -10.10 -3.87 -2.33
N LEU A 274 -9.19 -2.93 -2.18
CA LEU A 274 -8.48 -2.67 -0.94
C LEU A 274 -8.37 -1.15 -0.77
N TYR A 275 -9.13 -0.57 0.17
CA TYR A 275 -9.11 0.85 0.45
C TYR A 275 -8.58 1.11 1.85
N VAL A 276 -7.63 2.01 1.93
CA VAL A 276 -7.04 2.51 3.18
C VAL A 276 -7.31 4.00 3.26
N ASP A 277 -7.99 4.45 4.31
CA ASP A 277 -8.19 5.87 4.61
C ASP A 277 -7.62 6.18 5.99
N ILE A 278 -6.81 7.21 6.16
CA ILE A 278 -6.20 7.61 7.42
C ILE A 278 -6.39 9.10 7.69
N ASP A 279 -6.58 9.42 8.96
CA ASP A 279 -6.55 10.77 9.52
C ASP A 279 -6.11 10.63 10.98
N VAL A 280 -4.83 10.88 11.22
CA VAL A 280 -4.15 10.60 12.48
C VAL A 280 -3.33 11.80 12.89
N VAL A 281 -3.41 12.15 14.16
CA VAL A 281 -2.59 13.17 14.79
C VAL A 281 -1.65 12.50 15.78
N VAL A 282 -0.34 12.77 15.65
CA VAL A 282 0.69 12.25 16.56
C VAL A 282 1.33 13.45 17.25
N THR A 283 1.35 13.41 18.58
CA THR A 283 1.98 14.44 19.42
C THR A 283 3.20 13.80 20.09
N ILE A 284 4.39 14.32 19.85
CA ILE A 284 5.63 13.88 20.48
C ILE A 284 6.02 14.95 21.48
N ALA A 285 5.93 14.65 22.77
CA ALA A 285 6.42 15.52 23.83
C ALA A 285 7.94 15.33 23.97
N ASP A 286 8.66 16.42 24.25
CA ASP A 286 10.08 16.35 24.55
C ASP A 286 10.26 15.79 25.97
N GLU A 287 10.68 14.52 26.08
CA GLU A 287 11.10 13.95 27.35
C GLU A 287 12.55 14.33 27.60
N GLU A 288 12.77 15.15 28.64
CA GLU A 288 14.09 15.34 29.23
C GLU A 288 14.54 14.02 29.86
N GLU A 289 15.08 13.03 29.12
CA GLU A 289 16.11 12.11 29.63
C GLU A 289 16.57 11.08 28.57
N GLU A 290 17.87 11.18 28.31
CA GLU A 290 18.87 10.16 27.98
C GLU A 290 18.56 9.11 26.87
N GLU A 291 19.25 9.29 25.74
CA GLU A 291 19.69 8.27 24.78
C GLU A 291 18.85 8.00 23.52
N VAL A 292 17.91 8.81 23.14
CA VAL A 292 17.50 8.82 21.72
C VAL A 292 18.02 10.11 21.09
N GLN A 293 18.94 10.01 20.14
CA GLN A 293 19.36 11.14 19.29
C GLN A 293 18.18 11.56 18.40
N SER A 294 17.14 12.14 18.98
CA SER A 294 16.15 12.89 18.26
C SER A 294 16.62 14.34 18.13
N LEU A 295 16.36 14.93 16.99
CA LEU A 295 16.67 16.32 16.66
C LEU A 295 15.73 17.32 17.40
N VAL A 296 15.17 16.96 18.54
CA VAL A 296 14.19 17.77 19.28
C VAL A 296 14.90 18.75 20.20
N LEU A 297 14.45 20.00 20.19
CA LEU A 297 14.95 21.06 21.05
C LEU A 297 14.38 20.92 22.47
N PRO A 298 15.16 21.24 23.52
CA PRO A 298 14.73 21.03 24.91
C PRO A 298 13.47 21.84 25.26
N GLY A 299 12.42 21.17 25.71
CA GLY A 299 11.20 21.75 26.29
C GLY A 299 10.12 22.13 25.29
N GLY A 300 10.18 21.62 24.05
CA GLY A 300 9.13 21.77 23.04
C GLY A 300 8.28 20.52 22.85
N HIS A 301 7.41 20.55 21.87
CA HIS A 301 6.71 19.37 21.38
C HIS A 301 6.54 19.45 19.86
N GLU A 302 6.40 18.27 19.22
CA GLU A 302 6.11 18.16 17.80
C GLU A 302 4.69 17.65 17.60
N LEU A 303 3.96 18.27 16.67
CA LEU A 303 2.66 17.83 16.23
C LEU A 303 2.75 17.38 14.77
N HIS A 304 2.37 16.15 14.50
CA HIS A 304 2.31 15.58 13.17
C HIS A 304 0.88 15.21 12.84
N GLU A 305 0.34 15.80 11.78
CA GLU A 305 -0.97 15.46 11.23
C GLU A 305 -0.77 14.72 9.91
N LEU A 306 -1.36 13.56 9.77
CA LEU A 306 -1.30 12.72 8.58
C LEU A 306 -2.71 12.36 8.16
N ALA A 307 -3.13 12.83 7.00
CA ALA A 307 -4.38 12.45 6.37
C ALA A 307 -4.11 11.90 4.97
N GLY A 308 -4.92 10.97 4.50
CA GLY A 308 -4.77 10.47 3.14
C GLY A 308 -5.53 9.17 2.90
N PHE A 309 -5.42 8.70 1.68
CA PHE A 309 -5.99 7.41 1.30
C PHE A 309 -5.10 6.68 0.29
N LEU A 310 -5.24 5.36 0.25
CA LEU A 310 -4.77 4.47 -0.80
C LEU A 310 -5.95 3.58 -1.19
N HIS A 311 -6.42 3.70 -2.40
CA HIS A 311 -7.50 2.88 -2.96
C HIS A 311 -6.95 2.01 -4.08
N ILE A 312 -7.22 0.72 -4.00
CA ILE A 312 -6.90 -0.27 -5.03
C ILE A 312 -8.18 -0.96 -5.41
N ASP A 313 -8.61 -0.78 -6.64
CA ASP A 313 -9.68 -1.54 -7.27
C ASP A 313 -9.07 -2.64 -8.15
N ILE A 314 -9.60 -3.84 -8.05
CA ILE A 314 -9.13 -5.02 -8.78
C ILE A 314 -10.32 -5.60 -9.53
N ASP A 315 -10.28 -5.51 -10.84
CA ASP A 315 -11.37 -5.91 -11.70
C ASP A 315 -10.92 -6.95 -12.74
N ASN A 316 -11.89 -7.61 -13.33
CA ASN A 316 -11.69 -8.46 -14.50
C ASN A 316 -10.64 -9.58 -14.34
N MET A 317 -10.49 -10.12 -13.10
CA MET A 317 -9.55 -11.23 -12.85
C MET A 317 -9.89 -12.44 -13.72
N ASN A 318 -8.89 -12.86 -14.51
CA ASN A 318 -9.03 -13.94 -15.52
C ASN A 318 -10.17 -13.71 -16.52
N GLN A 319 -10.48 -12.44 -16.83
CA GLN A 319 -11.42 -12.04 -17.87
C GLN A 319 -10.69 -11.15 -18.88
N ILE A 320 -11.18 -11.12 -20.11
CA ILE A 320 -10.58 -10.28 -21.14
C ILE A 320 -10.78 -8.80 -20.80
N VAL A 321 -9.67 -8.07 -20.70
CA VAL A 321 -9.62 -6.64 -20.44
C VAL A 321 -9.41 -5.86 -21.75
N ASP A 322 -10.04 -4.70 -21.89
CA ASP A 322 -9.82 -3.81 -23.05
C ASP A 322 -8.53 -2.99 -22.83
N VAL A 323 -7.42 -3.49 -23.38
CA VAL A 323 -6.13 -2.80 -23.33
C VAL A 323 -6.00 -1.91 -24.55
N VAL A 324 -6.01 -0.59 -24.32
CA VAL A 324 -5.85 0.41 -25.39
C VAL A 324 -4.37 0.80 -25.52
N LEU A 325 -3.77 0.45 -26.65
CA LEU A 325 -2.39 0.81 -26.96
C LEU A 325 -2.32 2.11 -27.76
N PRO A 326 -1.30 2.98 -27.53
CA PRO A 326 -1.10 4.18 -28.34
C PRO A 326 -0.83 3.88 -29.81
N ASP A 327 -1.39 4.68 -30.72
CA ASP A 327 -1.21 4.55 -32.17
C ASP A 327 0.23 4.80 -32.64
N ASN A 328 1.05 5.46 -31.80
CA ASN A 328 2.42 5.89 -32.12
C ASN A 328 3.52 4.95 -31.61
N LEU A 329 3.22 3.74 -31.13
CA LEU A 329 4.22 2.78 -30.67
C LEU A 329 5.32 2.48 -31.71
N ASN A 330 5.01 2.56 -33.00
CA ASN A 330 5.96 2.38 -34.09
C ASN A 330 7.05 3.48 -34.15
N THR A 331 6.86 4.63 -33.47
CA THR A 331 7.81 5.74 -33.42
C THR A 331 8.80 5.64 -32.26
N PHE A 332 8.59 4.71 -31.34
CA PHE A 332 9.48 4.51 -30.20
C PHE A 332 10.86 4.05 -30.65
N THR A 333 11.90 4.57 -30.01
CA THR A 333 13.30 4.23 -30.32
C THR A 333 13.65 2.85 -29.84
N GLU A 334 14.11 2.00 -30.74
CA GLU A 334 14.52 0.64 -30.40
C GLU A 334 15.87 0.63 -29.68
N ILE A 335 15.91 -0.01 -28.52
CA ILE A 335 17.14 -0.34 -27.82
C ILE A 335 17.42 -1.81 -28.04
N PRO A 336 18.60 -2.16 -28.67
CA PRO A 336 18.97 -3.56 -28.84
C PRO A 336 19.12 -4.23 -27.47
N THR A 337 18.54 -5.41 -27.33
CA THR A 337 18.91 -6.32 -26.21
C THR A 337 20.39 -6.67 -26.38
N GLU A 338 21.21 -6.47 -25.35
CA GLU A 338 22.60 -6.95 -25.35
C GLU A 338 22.56 -8.48 -25.52
N GLU A 339 23.03 -8.96 -26.68
CA GLU A 339 23.31 -10.41 -26.85
C GLU A 339 24.32 -10.77 -25.78
N GLU A 340 23.96 -11.72 -24.88
CA GLU A 340 24.95 -12.31 -23.98
C GLU A 340 26.16 -12.75 -24.79
N PRO A 341 27.39 -12.38 -24.40
CA PRO A 341 28.59 -12.82 -25.14
C PRO A 341 28.60 -14.34 -25.13
N VAL A 342 28.43 -14.92 -26.31
CA VAL A 342 28.57 -16.36 -26.54
C VAL A 342 29.97 -16.76 -26.12
N THR A 343 30.13 -17.38 -24.95
CA THR A 343 31.38 -17.90 -24.38
C THR A 343 31.66 -19.33 -24.89
#